data_7f17937ab1327b08cccc11e36d095376
#
_entry.id   7f17937ab1327b08cccc11e36d095376
#
_cell.length_a   1.000
_cell.length_b   1.000
_cell.length_c   1.000
_cell.angle_alpha   90.00
_cell.angle_beta   90.00
_cell.angle_gamma   90.00
#
_symmetry.space_group_name_H-M   'P 1'
#
loop_
_entity.id
_entity.type
_entity.pdbx_description
1 polymer ?
#
loop_
_entity_poly.entity_id
_entity_poly.type
_entity_poly.pdbx_seq_one_letter_code
_entity_poly.pdbx_strand_id
1 'polypeptide(L)'
;ARLAKRAALFALLGILPTALVALLYAAAGHFPEFWFANFVSFFERTPAAGGRLRPDMFTAILPLGLLLALGAYAVFRLNPPRDWRIYGLYAGWALATLATVLLPATVYIYYYGALAPAAVLVALPFIDRNTPMKLLPAALLLLGAGYDLDYGHRFWHSYNERRTEARLSAAIAPFVGRTKDCLYVFDGPAVLYRTTGTCLPTRYVYPDHLNNALEIHSLEVDQPTEISRILANRPGVVVTADRPMTVQRTVNLALIHTATQAGYRPLITASLHNREVTAWVRRDLFPR
;
A
#
# COMPACT_ATOMS: atom_id res chain seq x y z
N ALA A 1 8.19 -3.68 -39.89
CA ALA A 1 6.76 -3.40 -40.01
C ALA A 1 5.87 -4.30 -39.12
N ARG A 2 6.00 -5.65 -39.19
CA ARG A 2 5.14 -6.57 -38.41
C ARG A 2 5.32 -6.45 -36.90
N LEU A 3 6.58 -6.32 -36.42
CA LEU A 3 6.87 -6.17 -34.98
C LEU A 3 6.25 -4.86 -34.43
N ALA A 4 6.43 -3.76 -35.15
CA ALA A 4 5.87 -2.46 -34.75
C ALA A 4 4.33 -2.50 -34.64
N LYS A 5 3.64 -3.13 -35.61
CA LYS A 5 2.19 -3.32 -35.56
C LYS A 5 1.74 -4.14 -34.35
N ARG A 6 2.44 -5.25 -34.05
CA ARG A 6 2.12 -6.08 -32.86
C ARG A 6 2.40 -5.32 -31.54
N ALA A 7 3.50 -4.59 -31.46
CA ALA A 7 3.81 -3.76 -30.31
C ALA A 7 2.77 -2.64 -30.11
N ALA A 8 2.35 -1.97 -31.18
CA ALA A 8 1.30 -0.97 -31.13
C ALA A 8 -0.06 -1.54 -30.68
N LEU A 9 -0.43 -2.72 -31.20
CA LEU A 9 -1.65 -3.40 -30.80
C LEU A 9 -1.60 -3.81 -29.33
N PHE A 10 -0.47 -4.35 -28.87
CA PHE A 10 -0.27 -4.70 -27.46
C PHE A 10 -0.38 -3.48 -26.54
N ALA A 11 0.27 -2.36 -26.92
CA ALA A 11 0.18 -1.11 -26.17
C ALA A 11 -1.25 -0.57 -26.14
N LEU A 12 -1.96 -0.59 -27.27
CA LEU A 12 -3.35 -0.15 -27.37
C LEU A 12 -4.26 -1.00 -26.44
N LEU A 13 -4.13 -2.32 -26.50
CA LEU A 13 -4.89 -3.23 -25.64
C LEU A 13 -4.53 -3.06 -24.16
N GLY A 14 -3.26 -2.76 -23.84
CA GLY A 14 -2.81 -2.49 -22.48
C GLY A 14 -3.36 -1.18 -21.90
N ILE A 15 -3.55 -0.16 -22.74
CA ILE A 15 -4.08 1.15 -22.32
C ILE A 15 -5.63 1.11 -22.24
N LEU A 16 -6.28 0.24 -22.98
CA LEU A 16 -7.73 0.20 -23.12
C LEU A 16 -8.49 0.16 -21.78
N PRO A 17 -8.14 -0.68 -20.78
CA PRO A 17 -8.83 -0.70 -19.50
C PRO A 17 -8.75 0.64 -18.77
N THR A 18 -7.57 1.26 -18.74
CA THR A 18 -7.37 2.58 -18.12
C THR A 18 -8.15 3.67 -18.85
N ALA A 19 -8.17 3.63 -20.20
CA ALA A 19 -8.92 4.58 -21.00
C ALA A 19 -10.44 4.45 -20.77
N LEU A 20 -10.95 3.22 -20.66
CA LEU A 20 -12.38 3.00 -20.34
C LEU A 20 -12.75 3.55 -18.97
N VAL A 21 -11.93 3.33 -17.94
CA VAL A 21 -12.15 3.90 -16.62
C VAL A 21 -12.09 5.43 -16.68
N ALA A 22 -11.09 6.01 -17.36
CA ALA A 22 -10.96 7.46 -17.54
C ALA A 22 -12.20 8.07 -18.22
N LEU A 23 -12.74 7.39 -19.23
CA LEU A 23 -13.98 7.82 -19.92
C LEU A 23 -15.19 7.80 -18.99
N LEU A 24 -15.32 6.80 -18.11
CA LEU A 24 -16.40 6.75 -17.11
C LEU A 24 -16.30 7.92 -16.13
N TYR A 25 -15.10 8.22 -15.64
CA TYR A 25 -14.88 9.39 -14.79
C TYR A 25 -15.16 10.71 -15.53
N ALA A 26 -14.76 10.81 -16.81
CA ALA A 26 -15.05 11.98 -17.64
C ALA A 26 -16.56 12.17 -17.84
N ALA A 27 -17.29 11.09 -18.15
CA ALA A 27 -18.74 11.11 -18.31
C ALA A 27 -19.47 11.51 -17.01
N ALA A 28 -18.90 11.17 -15.85
CA ALA A 28 -19.39 11.57 -14.52
C ALA A 28 -18.96 12.99 -14.11
N GLY A 29 -18.16 13.70 -14.90
CA GLY A 29 -17.64 15.04 -14.55
C GLY A 29 -16.44 15.03 -13.58
N HIS A 30 -15.82 13.87 -13.36
CA HIS A 30 -14.74 13.66 -12.37
C HIS A 30 -13.39 13.30 -13.01
N PHE A 31 -13.16 13.69 -14.27
CA PHE A 31 -11.88 13.44 -14.94
C PHE A 31 -10.67 14.11 -14.26
N PRO A 32 -10.77 15.35 -13.75
CA PRO A 32 -9.66 15.99 -13.03
C PRO A 32 -9.20 15.18 -11.81
N GLU A 33 -10.13 14.68 -11.00
CA GLU A 33 -9.83 13.86 -9.83
C GLU A 33 -9.19 12.52 -10.24
N PHE A 34 -9.68 11.89 -11.31
CA PHE A 34 -9.08 10.68 -11.87
C PHE A 34 -7.63 10.95 -12.32
N TRP A 35 -7.41 12.03 -13.06
CA TRP A 35 -6.08 12.40 -13.55
C TRP A 35 -5.12 12.70 -12.41
N PHE A 36 -5.55 13.54 -11.47
CA PHE A 36 -4.77 13.87 -10.28
C PHE A 36 -4.38 12.62 -9.50
N ALA A 37 -5.35 11.78 -9.12
CA ALA A 37 -5.12 10.61 -8.28
C ALA A 37 -4.22 9.55 -8.93
N ASN A 38 -4.29 9.37 -10.26
CA ASN A 38 -3.55 8.31 -10.94
C ASN A 38 -2.21 8.75 -11.53
N PHE A 39 -2.02 10.05 -11.80
CA PHE A 39 -0.82 10.53 -12.49
C PHE A 39 -0.09 11.62 -11.70
N VAL A 40 -0.78 12.60 -11.12
CA VAL A 40 -0.15 13.77 -10.51
C VAL A 40 0.26 13.48 -9.05
N SER A 41 -0.65 13.01 -8.23
CA SER A 41 -0.45 12.81 -6.78
C SER A 41 0.77 11.95 -6.46
N PHE A 42 1.08 11.03 -7.34
CA PHE A 42 2.21 10.12 -7.25
C PHE A 42 3.58 10.84 -7.20
N PHE A 43 3.70 11.95 -7.93
CA PHE A 43 4.94 12.75 -7.99
C PHE A 43 4.99 13.84 -6.92
N GLU A 44 3.86 14.16 -6.31
CA GLU A 44 3.75 15.20 -5.28
C GLU A 44 3.93 14.68 -3.85
N ARG A 45 4.05 13.37 -3.68
CA ARG A 45 4.35 12.76 -2.38
C ARG A 45 5.73 13.18 -1.88
N THR A 46 5.80 13.56 -0.61
CA THR A 46 7.06 13.85 0.05
C THR A 46 7.84 12.55 0.25
N PRO A 47 9.15 12.50 -0.10
CA PRO A 47 9.97 11.31 0.14
C PRO A 47 10.04 10.96 1.63
N ALA A 48 9.92 9.67 1.94
CA ALA A 48 10.12 9.18 3.31
C ALA A 48 11.56 9.41 3.78
N ALA A 49 11.72 9.71 5.07
CA ALA A 49 13.04 9.75 5.70
C ALA A 49 13.73 8.37 5.57
N GLY A 50 15.00 8.35 5.15
CA GLY A 50 15.74 7.12 4.86
C GLY A 50 15.80 6.73 3.39
N GLY A 51 15.14 7.49 2.52
CA GLY A 51 15.22 7.32 1.06
C GLY A 51 14.43 6.12 0.52
N ARG A 52 14.72 5.77 -0.74
CA ARG A 52 14.01 4.72 -1.49
C ARG A 52 14.47 3.30 -1.15
N LEU A 53 15.70 3.16 -0.64
CA LEU A 53 16.31 1.88 -0.24
C LEU A 53 16.53 1.90 1.27
N ARG A 54 15.57 1.38 2.02
CA ARG A 54 15.66 1.29 3.47
C ARG A 54 16.29 -0.05 3.87
N PRO A 55 17.05 -0.11 4.98
CA PRO A 55 17.69 -1.34 5.44
C PRO A 55 16.72 -2.51 5.65
N ASP A 56 15.51 -2.24 6.11
CA ASP A 56 14.45 -3.23 6.33
C ASP A 56 13.93 -3.90 5.04
N MET A 57 14.18 -3.30 3.88
CA MET A 57 13.82 -3.86 2.58
C MET A 57 14.89 -4.80 2.00
N PHE A 58 16.12 -4.74 2.53
CA PHE A 58 17.23 -5.53 2.00
C PHE A 58 16.95 -7.03 2.03
N THR A 59 16.33 -7.54 3.09
CA THR A 59 16.01 -8.97 3.23
C THR A 59 15.04 -9.46 2.17
N ALA A 60 14.09 -8.62 1.75
CA ALA A 60 13.14 -8.96 0.69
C ALA A 60 13.72 -8.79 -0.73
N ILE A 61 14.63 -7.83 -0.90
CA ILE A 61 15.26 -7.54 -2.20
C ILE A 61 16.41 -8.52 -2.49
N LEU A 62 17.10 -8.99 -1.46
CA LEU A 62 18.30 -9.82 -1.59
C LEU A 62 18.07 -11.06 -2.47
N PRO A 63 17.02 -11.88 -2.31
CA PRO A 63 16.80 -13.04 -3.18
C PRO A 63 16.62 -12.65 -4.65
N LEU A 64 15.92 -11.56 -4.94
CA LEU A 64 15.71 -11.07 -6.31
C LEU A 64 17.00 -10.51 -6.91
N GLY A 65 17.78 -9.78 -6.12
CA GLY A 65 19.10 -9.28 -6.51
C GLY A 65 20.08 -10.41 -6.81
N LEU A 66 20.08 -11.47 -5.99
CA LEU A 66 20.89 -12.66 -6.23
C LEU A 66 20.48 -13.41 -7.51
N LEU A 67 19.17 -13.53 -7.79
CA LEU A 67 18.69 -14.12 -9.05
C LEU A 67 19.17 -13.33 -10.27
N LEU A 68 19.08 -12.00 -10.23
CA LEU A 68 19.59 -11.14 -11.31
C LEU A 68 21.12 -11.28 -11.48
N ALA A 69 21.85 -11.30 -10.37
CA ALA A 69 23.32 -11.47 -10.38
C ALA A 69 23.73 -12.84 -10.91
N LEU A 70 23.04 -13.92 -10.51
CA LEU A 70 23.27 -15.26 -11.03
C LEU A 70 22.99 -15.35 -12.54
N GLY A 71 21.91 -14.72 -13.00
CA GLY A 71 21.59 -14.63 -14.42
C GLY A 71 22.68 -13.91 -15.21
N ALA A 72 23.11 -12.75 -14.74
CA ALA A 72 24.20 -12.00 -15.35
C ALA A 72 25.52 -12.81 -15.35
N TYR A 73 25.87 -13.43 -14.22
CA TYR A 73 27.05 -14.29 -14.13
C TYR A 73 26.99 -15.44 -15.13
N ALA A 74 25.84 -16.13 -15.23
CA ALA A 74 25.69 -17.26 -16.16
C ALA A 74 25.86 -16.84 -17.62
N VAL A 75 25.27 -15.71 -18.01
CA VAL A 75 25.36 -15.19 -19.39
C VAL A 75 26.80 -14.88 -19.81
N PHE A 76 27.57 -14.27 -18.90
CA PHE A 76 28.92 -13.82 -19.22
C PHE A 76 30.00 -14.86 -18.98
N ARG A 77 29.74 -15.89 -18.13
CA ARG A 77 30.77 -16.82 -17.69
C ARG A 77 30.48 -18.32 -17.92
N LEU A 78 29.21 -18.69 -17.99
CA LEU A 78 28.83 -20.10 -18.06
C LEU A 78 28.13 -20.46 -19.37
N ASN A 79 27.00 -19.87 -19.63
CA ASN A 79 26.09 -20.23 -20.73
C ASN A 79 25.59 -18.98 -21.44
N PRO A 80 26.23 -18.52 -22.51
CA PRO A 80 25.74 -17.39 -23.29
C PRO A 80 24.32 -17.74 -23.84
N PRO A 81 23.38 -16.79 -23.86
CA PRO A 81 22.05 -17.07 -24.34
C PRO A 81 22.06 -17.43 -25.82
N ARG A 82 21.25 -18.42 -26.22
CA ARG A 82 21.09 -18.82 -27.63
C ARG A 82 20.56 -17.68 -28.50
N ASP A 83 19.70 -16.84 -27.93
CA ASP A 83 19.16 -15.66 -28.58
C ASP A 83 19.31 -14.43 -27.66
N TRP A 84 20.26 -13.59 -27.99
CA TRP A 84 20.54 -12.32 -27.29
C TRP A 84 19.39 -11.32 -27.37
N ARG A 85 18.52 -11.42 -28.40
CA ARG A 85 17.38 -10.52 -28.54
C ARG A 85 16.32 -10.85 -27.50
N ILE A 86 16.03 -12.13 -27.31
CA ILE A 86 15.08 -12.59 -26.30
C ILE A 86 15.62 -12.32 -24.88
N TYR A 87 16.90 -12.61 -24.66
CA TYR A 87 17.51 -12.32 -23.35
C TYR A 87 17.54 -10.81 -23.05
N GLY A 88 17.86 -9.99 -24.05
CA GLY A 88 17.80 -8.53 -23.95
C GLY A 88 16.38 -8.02 -23.62
N LEU A 89 15.35 -8.68 -24.13
CA LEU A 89 13.96 -8.37 -23.75
C LEU A 89 13.69 -8.65 -22.26
N TYR A 90 14.16 -9.79 -21.75
CA TYR A 90 13.99 -10.12 -20.32
C TYR A 90 14.79 -9.17 -19.42
N ALA A 91 16.03 -8.87 -19.77
CA ALA A 91 16.86 -7.92 -19.05
C ALA A 91 16.25 -6.50 -19.09
N GLY A 92 15.78 -6.07 -20.26
CA GLY A 92 15.07 -4.80 -20.43
C GLY A 92 13.79 -4.72 -19.59
N TRP A 93 13.03 -5.82 -19.53
CA TRP A 93 11.85 -5.89 -18.67
C TRP A 93 12.22 -5.80 -17.19
N ALA A 94 13.25 -6.53 -16.75
CA ALA A 94 13.73 -6.44 -15.36
C ALA A 94 14.17 -5.01 -15.00
N LEU A 95 14.92 -4.34 -15.89
CA LEU A 95 15.36 -2.96 -15.69
C LEU A 95 14.17 -1.98 -15.67
N ALA A 96 13.22 -2.11 -16.58
CA ALA A 96 12.01 -1.29 -16.61
C ALA A 96 11.18 -1.47 -15.34
N THR A 97 11.00 -2.72 -14.89
CA THR A 97 10.29 -3.02 -13.64
C THR A 97 11.01 -2.43 -12.43
N LEU A 98 12.34 -2.58 -12.36
CA LEU A 98 13.13 -1.99 -11.28
C LEU A 98 13.01 -0.44 -11.27
N ALA A 99 13.10 0.18 -12.44
CA ALA A 99 12.89 1.62 -12.57
C ALA A 99 11.49 2.02 -12.08
N THR A 100 10.45 1.28 -12.46
CA THR A 100 9.06 1.54 -12.04
C THR A 100 8.90 1.37 -10.53
N VAL A 101 9.54 0.36 -9.92
CA VAL A 101 9.49 0.15 -8.46
C VAL A 101 10.18 1.27 -7.71
N LEU A 102 11.27 1.82 -8.24
CA LEU A 102 12.06 2.89 -7.61
C LEU A 102 11.56 4.30 -7.95
N LEU A 103 10.62 4.45 -8.88
CA LEU A 103 10.10 5.76 -9.29
C LEU A 103 9.34 6.48 -8.18
N PRO A 104 8.49 5.82 -7.35
CA PRO A 104 7.75 6.48 -6.27
C PRO A 104 8.64 7.16 -5.25
N ALA A 105 8.17 8.27 -4.69
CA ALA A 105 8.84 8.96 -3.59
C ALA A 105 8.93 8.07 -2.32
N THR A 106 7.89 7.26 -2.09
CA THR A 106 7.85 6.25 -1.02
C THR A 106 7.76 4.87 -1.63
N VAL A 107 8.74 4.01 -1.35
CA VAL A 107 8.79 2.64 -1.85
C VAL A 107 8.32 1.69 -0.77
N TYR A 108 7.34 0.85 -1.09
CA TYR A 108 6.87 -0.22 -0.23
C TYR A 108 7.47 -1.56 -0.63
N ILE A 109 7.73 -2.42 0.36
CA ILE A 109 8.39 -3.72 0.16
C ILE A 109 7.67 -4.61 -0.88
N TYR A 110 6.34 -4.57 -0.93
CA TYR A 110 5.55 -5.36 -1.86
C TYR A 110 5.68 -4.93 -3.32
N TYR A 111 6.19 -3.72 -3.60
CA TYR A 111 6.46 -3.29 -4.99
C TYR A 111 7.52 -4.16 -5.66
N TYR A 112 8.50 -4.66 -4.88
CA TYR A 112 9.52 -5.56 -5.41
C TYR A 112 8.98 -6.92 -5.86
N GLY A 113 7.79 -7.31 -5.44
CA GLY A 113 7.11 -8.50 -5.95
C GLY A 113 6.90 -8.47 -7.47
N ALA A 114 6.74 -7.28 -8.06
CA ALA A 114 6.64 -7.11 -9.51
C ALA A 114 7.93 -7.51 -10.26
N LEU A 115 9.09 -7.46 -9.60
CA LEU A 115 10.38 -7.84 -10.18
C LEU A 115 10.57 -9.36 -10.26
N ALA A 116 9.85 -10.15 -9.46
CA ALA A 116 10.06 -11.59 -9.35
C ALA A 116 9.96 -12.33 -10.70
N PRO A 117 8.92 -12.14 -11.56
CA PRO A 117 8.84 -12.84 -12.85
C PRO A 117 10.02 -12.50 -13.76
N ALA A 118 10.40 -11.23 -13.83
CA ALA A 118 11.51 -10.77 -14.67
C ALA A 118 12.87 -11.31 -14.16
N ALA A 119 13.08 -11.31 -12.84
CA ALA A 119 14.29 -11.85 -12.23
C ALA A 119 14.48 -13.35 -12.51
N VAL A 120 13.38 -14.13 -12.44
CA VAL A 120 13.41 -15.56 -12.80
C VAL A 120 13.78 -15.75 -14.26
N LEU A 121 13.23 -14.99 -15.19
CA LEU A 121 13.54 -15.09 -16.62
C LEU A 121 15.01 -14.71 -16.91
N VAL A 122 15.53 -13.68 -16.23
CA VAL A 122 16.95 -13.31 -16.34
C VAL A 122 17.85 -14.41 -15.78
N ALA A 123 17.42 -15.15 -14.76
CA ALA A 123 18.18 -16.25 -14.17
C ALA A 123 18.16 -17.56 -14.99
N LEU A 124 17.30 -17.70 -16.02
CA LEU A 124 17.16 -18.93 -16.81
C LEU A 124 18.48 -19.50 -17.34
N PRO A 125 19.46 -18.72 -17.86
CA PRO A 125 20.76 -19.27 -18.31
C PRO A 125 21.52 -19.97 -17.22
N PHE A 126 21.30 -19.63 -15.94
CA PHE A 126 21.93 -20.33 -14.81
C PHE A 126 21.28 -21.70 -14.53
N ILE A 127 20.04 -21.90 -14.92
CA ILE A 127 19.27 -23.13 -14.68
C ILE A 127 19.57 -24.18 -15.78
N ASP A 128 20.28 -23.82 -16.84
CA ASP A 128 20.59 -24.73 -17.93
C ASP A 128 21.34 -25.99 -17.44
N ARG A 129 21.09 -27.12 -18.10
CA ARG A 129 21.49 -28.48 -17.68
C ARG A 129 22.98 -28.67 -17.38
N ASN A 130 23.81 -27.83 -17.95
CA ASN A 130 25.28 -27.91 -17.82
C ASN A 130 25.82 -27.06 -16.67
N THR A 131 24.99 -26.40 -15.89
CA THR A 131 25.43 -25.57 -14.77
C THR A 131 25.51 -26.39 -13.48
N PRO A 132 26.66 -26.42 -12.77
CA PRO A 132 26.85 -27.29 -11.59
C PRO A 132 25.88 -26.96 -10.44
N MET A 133 25.42 -25.71 -10.33
CA MET A 133 24.52 -25.24 -9.27
C MET A 133 23.14 -24.88 -9.81
N LYS A 134 22.63 -25.61 -10.79
CA LYS A 134 21.34 -25.34 -11.47
C LYS A 134 20.12 -25.26 -10.56
N LEU A 135 20.17 -25.84 -9.37
CA LEU A 135 19.10 -25.78 -8.37
C LEU A 135 19.18 -24.56 -7.46
N LEU A 136 20.29 -23.78 -7.52
CA LEU A 136 20.47 -22.62 -6.65
C LEU A 136 19.35 -21.55 -6.80
N PRO A 137 18.89 -21.18 -8.01
CA PRO A 137 17.77 -20.26 -8.16
C PRO A 137 16.47 -20.77 -7.50
N ALA A 138 16.17 -22.06 -7.67
CA ALA A 138 15.02 -22.69 -7.02
C ALA A 138 15.18 -22.71 -5.50
N ALA A 139 16.38 -23.01 -4.99
CA ALA A 139 16.68 -22.95 -3.56
C ALA A 139 16.52 -21.53 -2.99
N LEU A 140 16.98 -20.50 -3.70
CA LEU A 140 16.82 -19.11 -3.30
C LEU A 140 15.34 -18.68 -3.26
N LEU A 141 14.55 -19.12 -4.24
CA LEU A 141 13.10 -18.87 -4.25
C LEU A 141 12.40 -19.58 -3.09
N LEU A 142 12.76 -20.85 -2.83
CA LEU A 142 12.21 -21.63 -1.73
C LEU A 142 12.63 -21.08 -0.36
N LEU A 143 13.86 -20.60 -0.23
CA LEU A 143 14.33 -19.94 0.99
C LEU A 143 13.60 -18.61 1.20
N GLY A 144 13.39 -17.82 0.14
CA GLY A 144 12.60 -16.59 0.19
C GLY A 144 11.15 -16.88 0.55
N ALA A 145 10.52 -17.84 -0.10
CA ALA A 145 9.17 -18.29 0.23
C ALA A 145 9.08 -18.90 1.64
N GLY A 146 10.08 -19.68 2.05
CA GLY A 146 10.18 -20.23 3.40
C GLY A 146 10.33 -19.14 4.46
N TYR A 147 11.15 -18.12 4.20
CA TYR A 147 11.25 -16.96 5.06
C TYR A 147 9.90 -16.21 5.16
N ASP A 148 9.19 -16.04 4.05
CA ASP A 148 7.84 -15.46 4.06
C ASP A 148 6.81 -16.38 4.72
N LEU A 149 6.98 -17.71 4.67
CA LEU A 149 6.10 -18.72 5.30
C LEU A 149 6.43 -18.98 6.77
N ASP A 150 7.68 -18.88 7.21
CA ASP A 150 8.08 -18.94 8.62
C ASP A 150 7.55 -17.72 9.40
N TYR A 151 7.19 -16.70 8.69
CA TYR A 151 6.14 -15.83 9.13
C TYR A 151 4.76 -16.55 9.27
N GLY A 152 4.71 -17.86 9.51
CA GLY A 152 3.55 -18.62 9.97
C GLY A 152 2.96 -18.04 11.26
N HIS A 153 3.75 -17.34 12.06
CA HIS A 153 3.29 -16.31 12.97
C HIS A 153 2.36 -15.29 12.31
N ARG A 154 2.55 -14.90 11.07
CA ARG A 154 1.65 -13.99 10.35
C ARG A 154 0.26 -14.56 10.18
N PHE A 155 0.11 -15.86 9.96
CA PHE A 155 -1.21 -16.48 9.81
C PHE A 155 -2.01 -16.39 11.12
N TRP A 156 -1.38 -16.77 12.23
CA TRP A 156 -1.98 -16.67 13.55
C TRP A 156 -2.14 -15.22 14.01
N HIS A 157 -1.18 -14.37 13.70
CA HIS A 157 -1.24 -12.94 13.97
C HIS A 157 -2.40 -12.30 13.20
N SER A 158 -2.52 -12.53 11.90
CA SER A 158 -3.63 -12.04 11.09
C SER A 158 -4.99 -12.58 11.54
N TYR A 159 -5.06 -13.83 11.99
CA TYR A 159 -6.29 -14.40 12.54
C TYR A 159 -6.70 -13.70 13.84
N ASN A 160 -5.77 -13.45 14.74
CA ASN A 160 -6.04 -12.72 15.98
C ASN A 160 -6.41 -11.27 15.74
N GLU A 161 -5.75 -10.60 14.79
CA GLU A 161 -6.08 -9.24 14.38
C GLU A 161 -7.50 -9.13 13.83
N ARG A 162 -7.92 -10.06 12.96
CA ARG A 162 -9.32 -10.11 12.47
C ARG A 162 -10.33 -10.24 13.61
N ARG A 163 -10.03 -11.03 14.63
CA ARG A 163 -10.90 -11.15 15.82
C ARG A 163 -10.97 -9.84 16.60
N THR A 164 -9.84 -9.16 16.73
CA THR A 164 -9.75 -7.85 17.40
C THR A 164 -10.49 -6.78 16.60
N GLU A 165 -10.33 -6.74 15.29
CA GLU A 165 -11.11 -5.86 14.40
C GLU A 165 -12.61 -6.12 14.50
N ALA A 166 -13.03 -7.38 14.55
CA ALA A 166 -14.43 -7.73 14.71
C ALA A 166 -15.00 -7.27 16.07
N ARG A 167 -14.21 -7.35 17.15
CA ARG A 167 -14.59 -6.83 18.48
C ARG A 167 -14.72 -5.31 18.47
N LEU A 168 -13.75 -4.61 17.88
CA LEU A 168 -13.81 -3.16 17.69
C LEU A 168 -15.05 -2.77 16.89
N SER A 169 -15.29 -3.43 15.78
CA SER A 169 -16.45 -3.20 14.92
C SER A 169 -17.77 -3.39 15.68
N ALA A 170 -17.91 -4.49 16.43
CA ALA A 170 -19.09 -4.78 17.21
C ALA A 170 -19.33 -3.74 18.33
N ALA A 171 -18.26 -3.27 18.96
CA ALA A 171 -18.34 -2.22 19.98
C ALA A 171 -18.73 -0.85 19.40
N ILE A 172 -18.24 -0.52 18.19
CA ILE A 172 -18.47 0.78 17.52
C ILE A 172 -19.85 0.84 16.88
N ALA A 173 -20.33 -0.25 16.27
CA ALA A 173 -21.54 -0.28 15.46
C ALA A 173 -22.79 0.34 16.10
N PRO A 174 -23.06 0.20 17.42
CA PRO A 174 -24.23 0.81 18.06
C PRO A 174 -24.22 2.35 18.10
N PHE A 175 -23.05 2.97 17.93
CA PHE A 175 -22.84 4.42 18.10
C PHE A 175 -22.64 5.16 16.78
N VAL A 176 -22.75 4.47 15.65
CA VAL A 176 -22.55 5.06 14.32
C VAL A 176 -23.75 4.77 13.42
N GLY A 177 -24.05 5.68 12.52
CA GLY A 177 -25.21 5.58 11.64
C GLY A 177 -24.85 5.58 10.15
N ARG A 178 -25.86 5.34 9.31
CA ARG A 178 -25.71 5.35 7.85
C ARG A 178 -25.77 6.74 7.23
N THR A 179 -26.35 7.70 7.91
CA THR A 179 -26.58 9.06 7.39
C THR A 179 -26.06 10.16 8.31
N LYS A 180 -25.97 9.87 9.61
CA LYS A 180 -25.48 10.76 10.66
C LYS A 180 -24.65 9.96 11.66
N ASP A 181 -23.94 10.65 12.53
CA ASP A 181 -23.07 10.02 13.54
C ASP A 181 -22.07 9.05 12.89
N CYS A 182 -21.43 9.51 11.79
CA CYS A 182 -20.47 8.69 11.05
C CYS A 182 -19.30 8.26 11.94
N LEU A 183 -18.67 7.15 11.58
CA LEU A 183 -17.34 6.81 12.11
C LEU A 183 -16.28 7.72 11.47
N TYR A 184 -15.31 8.16 12.24
CA TYR A 184 -14.06 8.73 11.72
C TYR A 184 -12.85 7.94 12.21
N VAL A 185 -12.14 7.30 11.28
CA VAL A 185 -10.89 6.60 11.57
C VAL A 185 -9.74 7.55 11.22
N PHE A 186 -9.19 8.21 12.24
CA PHE A 186 -8.00 9.06 12.07
C PHE A 186 -6.72 8.23 11.98
N ASP A 187 -6.58 7.22 12.86
CA ASP A 187 -5.48 6.24 12.80
C ASP A 187 -6.01 4.89 13.30
N GLY A 188 -6.03 3.91 12.40
CA GLY A 188 -6.60 2.59 12.65
C GLY A 188 -7.02 1.89 11.35
N PRO A 189 -7.67 0.73 11.46
CA PRO A 189 -8.06 -0.05 10.28
C PRO A 189 -9.26 0.56 9.54
N ALA A 190 -9.06 0.95 8.28
CA ALA A 190 -10.12 1.48 7.41
C ALA A 190 -11.27 0.49 7.19
N VAL A 191 -11.07 -0.81 7.39
CA VAL A 191 -12.10 -1.84 7.29
C VAL A 191 -13.27 -1.60 8.23
N LEU A 192 -13.08 -0.86 9.33
CA LEU A 192 -14.12 -0.50 10.28
C LEU A 192 -15.27 0.27 9.63
N TYR A 193 -15.04 1.09 8.60
CA TYR A 193 -16.11 1.75 7.86
C TYR A 193 -17.09 0.74 7.25
N ARG A 194 -16.57 -0.31 6.63
CA ARG A 194 -17.38 -1.36 6.01
C ARG A 194 -18.05 -2.26 7.05
N THR A 195 -17.33 -2.69 8.07
CA THR A 195 -17.82 -3.67 9.04
C THR A 195 -18.85 -3.11 10.00
N THR A 196 -18.82 -1.79 10.27
CA THR A 196 -19.84 -1.09 11.06
C THR A 196 -21.02 -0.62 10.21
N GLY A 197 -20.89 -0.60 8.88
CA GLY A 197 -21.94 -0.09 7.98
C GLY A 197 -22.23 1.40 8.12
N THR A 198 -21.24 2.17 8.61
CA THR A 198 -21.37 3.60 8.89
C THR A 198 -21.38 4.46 7.62
N CYS A 199 -21.86 5.69 7.71
CA CYS A 199 -21.62 6.71 6.69
C CYS A 199 -20.14 7.13 6.65
N LEU A 200 -19.70 7.60 5.48
CA LEU A 200 -18.35 8.10 5.29
C LEU A 200 -18.30 9.61 5.60
N PRO A 201 -17.47 10.06 6.55
CA PRO A 201 -17.38 11.47 6.92
C PRO A 201 -16.61 12.30 5.88
N THR A 202 -15.86 11.64 5.02
CA THR A 202 -15.00 12.22 3.99
C THR A 202 -14.81 11.26 2.83
N ARG A 203 -14.42 11.76 1.66
CA ARG A 203 -13.95 10.92 0.55
C ARG A 203 -12.56 10.29 0.80
N TYR A 204 -11.81 10.84 1.74
CA TYR A 204 -10.48 10.38 2.13
C TYR A 204 -10.58 9.32 3.24
N VAL A 205 -11.17 8.18 2.92
CA VAL A 205 -11.48 7.11 3.89
C VAL A 205 -10.26 6.32 4.35
N TYR A 206 -9.14 6.37 3.62
CA TYR A 206 -7.91 5.74 4.02
C TYR A 206 -7.16 6.67 5.01
N PRO A 207 -6.87 6.23 6.24
CA PRO A 207 -6.34 7.11 7.28
C PRO A 207 -5.07 7.87 6.89
N ASP A 208 -4.16 7.23 6.15
CA ASP A 208 -2.91 7.85 5.70
C ASP A 208 -3.12 9.13 4.89
N HIS A 209 -4.26 9.27 4.20
CA HIS A 209 -4.54 10.50 3.46
C HIS A 209 -4.60 11.73 4.38
N LEU A 210 -5.18 11.61 5.57
CA LEU A 210 -5.38 12.75 6.47
C LEU A 210 -4.42 12.78 7.65
N ASN A 211 -3.76 11.66 7.98
CA ASN A 211 -2.83 11.63 9.12
C ASN A 211 -1.35 11.65 8.72
N ASN A 212 -0.98 11.17 7.52
CA ASN A 212 0.39 11.04 7.08
C ASN A 212 0.95 12.40 6.59
N ALA A 213 2.02 12.88 7.21
CA ALA A 213 2.68 14.12 6.83
C ALA A 213 3.33 14.05 5.43
N LEU A 214 3.59 12.87 4.89
CA LEU A 214 4.17 12.69 3.56
C LEU A 214 3.13 12.87 2.43
N GLU A 215 1.84 12.86 2.78
CA GLU A 215 0.73 12.98 1.83
C GLU A 215 0.21 14.42 1.68
N ILE A 216 0.78 15.40 2.38
CA ILE A 216 0.25 16.77 2.45
C ILE A 216 0.12 17.47 1.09
N HIS A 217 0.96 17.15 0.12
CA HIS A 217 0.94 17.73 -1.23
C HIS A 217 0.29 16.80 -2.26
N SER A 218 0.01 15.56 -1.89
CA SER A 218 -0.58 14.56 -2.80
C SER A 218 -2.11 14.48 -2.72
N LEU A 219 -2.72 15.41 -2.00
CA LEU A 219 -4.18 15.53 -1.84
C LEU A 219 -4.64 16.90 -2.38
N GLU A 220 -5.85 16.92 -2.90
CA GLU A 220 -6.50 18.18 -3.32
C GLU A 220 -7.15 18.95 -2.16
N VAL A 221 -6.75 18.62 -0.92
CA VAL A 221 -7.30 19.24 0.29
C VAL A 221 -6.22 19.45 1.33
N ASP A 222 -6.31 20.54 2.09
CA ASP A 222 -5.47 20.74 3.27
C ASP A 222 -5.97 19.84 4.41
N GLN A 223 -5.07 18.98 4.91
CA GLN A 223 -5.42 17.98 5.94
C GLN A 223 -6.07 18.60 7.21
N PRO A 224 -5.52 19.67 7.87
CA PRO A 224 -6.13 20.27 9.03
C PRO A 224 -7.54 20.81 8.76
N THR A 225 -7.75 21.41 7.59
CA THR A 225 -9.06 21.93 7.17
C THR A 225 -10.08 20.82 7.04
N GLU A 226 -9.73 19.73 6.38
CA GLU A 226 -10.64 18.59 6.22
C GLU A 226 -10.91 17.88 7.55
N ILE A 227 -9.91 17.69 8.40
CA ILE A 227 -10.08 17.14 9.75
C ILE A 227 -11.02 18.02 10.57
N SER A 228 -10.84 19.33 10.53
CA SER A 228 -11.72 20.29 11.24
C SER A 228 -13.16 20.19 10.75
N ARG A 229 -13.36 20.08 9.43
CA ARG A 229 -14.70 19.89 8.83
C ARG A 229 -15.35 18.57 9.31
N ILE A 230 -14.59 17.48 9.35
CA ILE A 230 -15.07 16.17 9.85
C ILE A 230 -15.49 16.30 11.32
N LEU A 231 -14.64 16.90 12.16
CA LEU A 231 -14.91 17.05 13.60
C LEU A 231 -16.09 17.99 13.87
N ALA A 232 -16.27 19.04 13.05
CA ALA A 232 -17.43 19.93 13.14
C ALA A 232 -18.76 19.20 12.87
N ASN A 233 -18.75 18.15 12.03
CA ASN A 233 -19.91 17.28 11.80
C ASN A 233 -20.14 16.27 12.94
N ARG A 234 -19.38 16.34 14.01
CA ARG A 234 -19.53 15.55 15.23
C ARG A 234 -19.69 14.06 14.99
N PRO A 235 -18.65 13.35 14.48
CA PRO A 235 -18.71 11.89 14.30
C PRO A 235 -19.20 11.19 15.57
N GLY A 236 -19.97 10.10 15.42
CA GLY A 236 -20.42 9.31 16.56
C GLY A 236 -19.26 8.63 17.29
N VAL A 237 -18.28 8.17 16.52
CA VAL A 237 -17.04 7.56 17.03
C VAL A 237 -15.83 8.10 16.26
N VAL A 238 -14.75 8.38 16.99
CA VAL A 238 -13.42 8.67 16.45
C VAL A 238 -12.48 7.55 16.85
N VAL A 239 -11.64 7.05 15.90
CA VAL A 239 -10.65 6.03 16.17
C VAL A 239 -9.25 6.61 16.02
N THR A 240 -8.39 6.37 17.03
CA THR A 240 -7.00 6.81 17.10
C THR A 240 -6.09 5.66 17.50
N ALA A 241 -4.78 5.83 17.35
CA ALA A 241 -3.78 4.90 17.89
C ALA A 241 -2.78 5.64 18.80
N ASP A 242 -2.17 4.91 19.72
CA ASP A 242 -1.16 5.42 20.66
C ASP A 242 0.15 5.77 19.95
N ARG A 243 0.52 4.99 18.94
CA ARG A 243 1.73 5.17 18.14
C ARG A 243 1.37 5.26 16.67
N PRO A 244 1.86 6.28 15.94
CA PRO A 244 1.59 6.43 14.52
C PRO A 244 2.32 5.36 13.69
N MET A 245 1.71 4.86 12.60
CA MET A 245 2.38 4.04 11.59
C MET A 245 3.28 4.87 10.68
N THR A 246 2.91 6.11 10.44
CA THR A 246 3.59 7.07 9.57
C THR A 246 3.82 8.37 10.32
N VAL A 247 4.74 9.20 9.83
CA VAL A 247 4.98 10.52 10.44
C VAL A 247 3.70 11.35 10.32
N GLN A 248 3.21 11.84 11.47
CA GLN A 248 1.99 12.65 11.54
C GLN A 248 2.31 14.11 11.84
N ARG A 249 1.49 15.03 11.34
CA ARG A 249 1.61 16.46 11.65
C ARG A 249 1.11 16.76 13.06
N THR A 250 1.88 17.53 13.81
CA THR A 250 1.50 17.95 15.17
C THR A 250 0.18 18.70 15.21
N VAL A 251 -0.14 19.51 14.19
CA VAL A 251 -1.41 20.23 14.08
C VAL A 251 -2.60 19.27 13.95
N ASN A 252 -2.47 18.20 13.16
CA ASN A 252 -3.52 17.20 13.02
C ASN A 252 -3.77 16.44 14.32
N LEU A 253 -2.69 16.04 15.00
CA LEU A 253 -2.76 15.41 16.32
C LEU A 253 -3.41 16.32 17.35
N ALA A 254 -3.07 17.62 17.38
CA ALA A 254 -3.67 18.58 18.30
C ALA A 254 -5.19 18.74 18.08
N LEU A 255 -5.66 18.79 16.82
CA LEU A 255 -7.08 18.84 16.49
C LEU A 255 -7.83 17.63 17.03
N ILE A 256 -7.31 16.43 16.77
CA ILE A 256 -7.91 15.16 17.24
C ILE A 256 -7.90 15.09 18.76
N HIS A 257 -6.77 15.38 19.40
CA HIS A 257 -6.65 15.34 20.86
C HIS A 257 -7.63 16.33 21.53
N THR A 258 -7.69 17.56 21.05
CA THR A 258 -8.61 18.56 21.58
C THR A 258 -10.08 18.11 21.44
N ALA A 259 -10.45 17.60 20.27
CA ALA A 259 -11.82 17.13 20.03
C ALA A 259 -12.18 15.92 20.90
N THR A 260 -11.30 14.94 21.01
CA THR A 260 -11.55 13.72 21.81
C THR A 260 -11.65 14.03 23.28
N GLN A 261 -10.80 14.90 23.82
CA GLN A 261 -10.85 15.36 25.22
C GLN A 261 -12.14 16.12 25.55
N ALA A 262 -12.54 17.04 24.68
CA ALA A 262 -13.71 17.88 24.92
C ALA A 262 -15.05 17.13 24.78
N GLY A 263 -15.19 16.32 23.73
CA GLY A 263 -16.51 15.81 23.32
C GLY A 263 -16.71 14.29 23.39
N TYR A 264 -15.64 13.53 23.63
CA TYR A 264 -15.67 12.07 23.56
C TYR A 264 -15.18 11.42 24.86
N ARG A 265 -15.35 10.11 24.96
CA ARG A 265 -14.77 9.26 26.00
C ARG A 265 -14.32 7.94 25.39
N PRO A 266 -13.32 7.26 25.98
CA PRO A 266 -12.90 5.97 25.49
C PRO A 266 -14.04 4.95 25.62
N LEU A 267 -14.29 4.22 24.54
CA LEU A 267 -15.25 3.13 24.47
C LEU A 267 -14.57 1.78 24.62
N ILE A 268 -13.55 1.55 23.82
CA ILE A 268 -12.76 0.33 23.79
C ILE A 268 -11.34 0.62 23.27
N THR A 269 -10.36 -0.01 23.87
CA THR A 269 -8.98 -0.05 23.38
C THR A 269 -8.60 -1.49 23.06
N ALA A 270 -7.90 -1.70 21.96
CA ALA A 270 -7.49 -3.02 21.52
C ALA A 270 -6.14 -2.97 20.82
N SER A 271 -5.32 -4.00 21.03
CA SER A 271 -4.00 -4.10 20.40
C SER A 271 -4.12 -4.61 18.97
N LEU A 272 -3.65 -3.81 18.01
CA LEU A 272 -3.60 -4.10 16.57
C LEU A 272 -2.28 -3.63 15.99
N HIS A 273 -1.60 -4.50 15.23
CA HIS A 273 -0.30 -4.17 14.62
C HIS A 273 0.73 -3.65 15.63
N ASN A 274 0.79 -4.26 16.82
CA ASN A 274 1.63 -3.85 17.95
C ASN A 274 1.39 -2.41 18.43
N ARG A 275 0.18 -1.88 18.26
CA ARG A 275 -0.27 -0.54 18.71
C ARG A 275 -1.59 -0.66 19.44
N GLU A 276 -1.84 0.25 20.36
CA GLU A 276 -3.13 0.36 21.04
C GLU A 276 -4.06 1.28 20.23
N VAL A 277 -5.07 0.69 19.64
CA VAL A 277 -6.11 1.40 18.89
C VAL A 277 -7.29 1.66 19.81
N THR A 278 -7.66 2.94 19.98
CA THR A 278 -8.76 3.36 20.85
C THR A 278 -9.89 3.95 20.02
N ALA A 279 -11.10 3.43 20.21
CA ALA A 279 -12.33 4.02 19.75
C ALA A 279 -12.90 4.94 20.83
N TRP A 280 -13.16 6.21 20.45
CA TRP A 280 -13.70 7.25 21.30
C TRP A 280 -15.14 7.52 20.89
N VAL A 281 -16.09 7.26 21.77
CA VAL A 281 -17.52 7.52 21.53
C VAL A 281 -17.90 8.91 22.00
N ARG A 282 -18.73 9.61 21.23
CA ARG A 282 -19.27 10.91 21.62
C ARG A 282 -20.10 10.80 22.91
N ARG A 283 -19.87 11.70 23.85
CA ARG A 283 -20.41 11.59 25.22
C ARG A 283 -21.94 11.53 25.28
N ASP A 284 -22.63 12.22 24.38
CA ASP A 284 -24.08 12.26 24.32
C ASP A 284 -24.74 10.98 23.79
N LEU A 285 -23.97 10.14 23.08
CA LEU A 285 -24.45 8.85 22.57
C LEU A 285 -24.27 7.70 23.56
N PHE A 286 -23.53 7.92 24.62
CA PHE A 286 -23.28 6.85 25.61
C PHE A 286 -24.48 6.76 26.58
N PRO A 287 -25.07 5.56 26.77
CA PRO A 287 -26.13 5.39 27.77
C PRO A 287 -25.64 5.80 29.16
N ARG A 288 -26.47 6.56 29.86
CA ARG A 288 -26.22 6.94 31.26
C ARG A 288 -26.33 5.74 32.18
#